data_98a52d29afb9c8a1e6ba890c025e8971
#
_entry.id   98a52d29afb9c8a1e6ba890c025e8971
#
_cell.length_a   1.000
_cell.length_b   1.000
_cell.length_c   1.000
_cell.angle_alpha   90.00
_cell.angle_beta   90.00
_cell.angle_gamma   90.00
#
_symmetry.space_group_name_H-M   'P 1'
#
loop_
_entity.id
_entity.type
_entity.pdbx_description
1 polymer ?
#
loop_
_entity_poly.entity_id
_entity_poly.type
_entity_poly.pdbx_seq_one_letter_code
_entity_poly.pdbx_strand_id
1 'polypeptide(L)'
;MSMLEVKDLRVAYGKIEAVKGISFSVGEGEVVCLIGTNGAGKTTTLRTISGLIRPSAGEIWFQGKRIDEVPAHEIVMLGLAHSPEGRRIFPRLSVEENLLLGAFSRSDSGIKDDLQAAYDLFPILGERAKQPAGTFSGGEQQMLAMGRAMMSRPKLLMLDEPSMGLSPIMMQRIMSTVKTLQSQGTT
;
A
#
# COMPACT_ATOMS: atom_id res chain seq x y z
N MET A 1 3.45 14.33 -15.39
CA MET A 1 4.78 14.28 -14.71
C MET A 1 4.93 12.91 -14.09
N SER A 2 6.17 12.44 -13.87
CA SER A 2 6.35 11.16 -13.18
C SER A 2 6.06 11.30 -11.69
N MET A 3 5.19 10.43 -11.14
CA MET A 3 4.87 10.36 -9.72
C MET A 3 5.98 9.61 -8.96
N LEU A 4 6.44 8.50 -9.54
CA LEU A 4 7.51 7.66 -9.01
C LEU A 4 8.49 7.32 -10.13
N GLU A 5 9.79 7.42 -9.86
CA GLU A 5 10.85 6.96 -10.75
C GLU A 5 11.80 6.05 -9.97
N VAL A 6 12.08 4.91 -10.53
CA VAL A 6 13.06 3.93 -10.01
C VAL A 6 14.13 3.74 -11.07
N LYS A 7 15.40 3.95 -10.72
CA LYS A 7 16.54 3.94 -11.64
C LYS A 7 17.60 2.96 -11.17
N ASP A 8 17.86 1.93 -11.98
CA ASP A 8 18.87 0.87 -11.75
C ASP A 8 18.85 0.34 -10.31
N LEU A 9 17.65 0.11 -9.77
CA LEU A 9 17.47 -0.32 -8.38
C LEU A 9 18.06 -1.70 -8.16
N ARG A 10 18.99 -1.80 -7.20
CA ARG A 10 19.61 -3.04 -6.74
C ARG A 10 19.38 -3.23 -5.26
N VAL A 11 19.03 -4.44 -4.87
CA VAL A 11 18.80 -4.78 -3.46
C VAL A 11 19.39 -6.14 -3.18
N ALA A 12 20.18 -6.23 -2.12
CA ALA A 12 20.82 -7.48 -1.69
C ALA A 12 20.54 -7.79 -0.21
N TYR A 13 20.35 -9.06 0.09
CA TYR A 13 20.31 -9.63 1.43
C TYR A 13 21.63 -10.39 1.69
N GLY A 14 22.56 -9.73 2.34
CA GLY A 14 23.92 -10.25 2.46
C GLY A 14 24.58 -10.42 1.08
N LYS A 15 24.88 -11.64 0.68
CA LYS A 15 25.50 -11.94 -0.63
C LYS A 15 24.48 -12.25 -1.75
N ILE A 16 23.18 -12.30 -1.43
CA ILE A 16 22.14 -12.67 -2.39
C ILE A 16 21.50 -11.40 -2.94
N GLU A 17 21.68 -11.14 -4.23
CA GLU A 17 21.04 -10.03 -4.93
C GLU A 17 19.58 -10.42 -5.27
N ALA A 18 18.62 -9.77 -4.59
CA ALA A 18 17.19 -10.01 -4.76
C ALA A 18 16.59 -9.15 -5.88
N VAL A 19 17.13 -7.95 -6.11
CA VAL A 19 16.75 -7.05 -7.22
C VAL A 19 18.03 -6.65 -7.95
N LYS A 20 18.08 -6.90 -9.27
CA LYS A 20 19.32 -6.90 -10.08
C LYS A 20 19.40 -5.74 -11.07
N GLY A 21 18.98 -4.56 -10.67
CA GLY A 21 19.01 -3.37 -11.54
C GLY A 21 17.74 -3.25 -12.38
N ILE A 22 16.62 -2.85 -11.74
CA ILE A 22 15.38 -2.56 -12.43
C ILE A 22 15.16 -1.06 -12.53
N SER A 23 14.57 -0.63 -13.65
CA SER A 23 14.19 0.77 -13.85
C SER A 23 12.76 0.82 -14.38
N PHE A 24 11.93 1.68 -13.82
CA PHE A 24 10.57 1.96 -14.27
C PHE A 24 10.10 3.30 -13.74
N SER A 25 9.01 3.78 -14.28
CA SER A 25 8.33 4.98 -13.79
C SER A 25 6.83 4.75 -13.68
N VAL A 26 6.18 5.53 -12.81
CA VAL A 26 4.73 5.56 -12.63
C VAL A 26 4.29 7.01 -12.81
N GLY A 27 3.39 7.26 -13.75
CA GLY A 27 2.75 8.56 -13.96
C GLY A 27 1.66 8.83 -12.92
N GLU A 28 1.26 10.08 -12.78
CA GLU A 28 0.13 10.47 -11.93
C GLU A 28 -1.18 9.88 -12.48
N GLY A 29 -1.98 9.23 -11.62
CA GLY A 29 -3.21 8.54 -12.00
C GLY A 29 -3.00 7.23 -12.78
N GLU A 30 -1.76 6.76 -12.93
CA GLU A 30 -1.44 5.51 -13.60
C GLU A 30 -1.54 4.31 -12.66
N VAL A 31 -1.98 3.17 -13.20
CA VAL A 31 -1.91 1.87 -12.51
C VAL A 31 -0.83 1.02 -13.16
N VAL A 32 0.23 0.74 -12.41
CA VAL A 32 1.36 -0.09 -12.86
C VAL A 32 1.37 -1.41 -12.13
N CYS A 33 1.59 -2.51 -12.84
CA CYS A 33 1.67 -3.84 -12.26
C CYS A 33 3.08 -4.42 -12.42
N LEU A 34 3.69 -4.80 -11.29
CA LEU A 34 4.94 -5.56 -11.28
C LEU A 34 4.63 -7.05 -11.45
N ILE A 35 5.02 -7.63 -12.57
CA ILE A 35 4.79 -9.04 -12.90
C ILE A 35 6.10 -9.82 -12.77
N GLY A 36 6.02 -11.00 -12.20
CA GLY A 36 7.17 -11.91 -12.05
C GLY A 36 6.82 -13.13 -11.21
N THR A 37 7.64 -14.16 -11.31
CA THR A 37 7.51 -15.38 -10.51
C THR A 37 7.74 -15.13 -9.02
N ASN A 38 7.42 -16.10 -8.17
CA ASN A 38 7.77 -16.00 -6.75
C ASN A 38 9.30 -15.95 -6.61
N GLY A 39 9.78 -15.02 -5.77
CA GLY A 39 11.21 -14.75 -5.64
C GLY A 39 11.80 -13.77 -6.67
N ALA A 40 11.03 -13.25 -7.62
CA ALA A 40 11.50 -12.25 -8.60
C ALA A 40 11.80 -10.85 -8.01
N GLY A 41 11.64 -10.66 -6.70
CA GLY A 41 11.96 -9.39 -6.05
C GLY A 41 10.81 -8.38 -5.98
N LYS A 42 9.57 -8.72 -6.35
CA LYS A 42 8.41 -7.81 -6.31
C LYS A 42 8.21 -7.17 -4.94
N THR A 43 8.01 -7.99 -3.91
CA THR A 43 7.88 -7.54 -2.50
C THR A 43 9.10 -6.77 -2.03
N THR A 44 10.31 -7.21 -2.40
CA THR A 44 11.56 -6.51 -2.07
C THR A 44 11.58 -5.12 -2.68
N THR A 45 11.18 -4.98 -3.94
CA THR A 45 11.07 -3.68 -4.63
C THR A 45 10.10 -2.75 -3.89
N LEU A 46 8.88 -3.21 -3.59
CA LEU A 46 7.89 -2.40 -2.87
C LEU A 46 8.36 -2.00 -1.48
N ARG A 47 8.99 -2.91 -0.73
CA ARG A 47 9.60 -2.62 0.58
C ARG A 47 10.74 -1.61 0.49
N THR A 48 11.52 -1.64 -0.59
CA THR A 48 12.60 -0.69 -0.79
C THR A 48 12.05 0.71 -1.13
N ILE A 49 11.04 0.78 -1.99
CA ILE A 49 10.37 2.05 -2.32
C ILE A 49 9.71 2.66 -1.07
N SER A 50 9.14 1.84 -0.18
CA SER A 50 8.55 2.31 1.09
C SER A 50 9.57 2.58 2.21
N GLY A 51 10.88 2.48 1.94
CA GLY A 51 11.95 2.77 2.92
C GLY A 51 12.13 1.71 4.01
N LEU A 52 11.47 0.56 3.90
CA LEU A 52 11.62 -0.57 4.85
C LEU A 52 12.93 -1.34 4.63
N ILE A 53 13.49 -1.26 3.43
CA ILE A 53 14.78 -1.86 3.05
C ILE A 53 15.58 -0.79 2.32
N ARG A 54 16.87 -0.67 2.63
CA ARG A 54 17.76 0.23 1.90
C ARG A 54 18.26 -0.46 0.63
N PRO A 55 18.28 0.23 -0.52
CA PRO A 55 18.90 -0.30 -1.72
C PRO A 55 20.40 -0.41 -1.57
N SER A 56 21.02 -1.38 -2.26
CA SER A 56 22.47 -1.51 -2.38
C SER A 56 23.03 -0.59 -3.45
N ALA A 57 22.23 -0.24 -4.47
CA ALA A 57 22.55 0.74 -5.51
C ALA A 57 21.24 1.19 -6.21
N GLY A 58 21.36 2.24 -7.01
CA GLY A 58 20.24 2.85 -7.74
C GLY A 58 19.61 4.02 -7.00
N GLU A 59 18.54 4.55 -7.58
CA GLU A 59 17.87 5.74 -7.06
C GLU A 59 16.35 5.56 -7.11
N ILE A 60 15.68 6.14 -6.11
CA ILE A 60 14.21 6.19 -6.05
C ILE A 60 13.80 7.65 -5.88
N TRP A 61 12.93 8.13 -6.78
CA TRP A 61 12.43 9.50 -6.80
C TRP A 61 10.90 9.48 -6.68
N PHE A 62 10.35 10.22 -5.74
CA PHE A 62 8.91 10.40 -5.55
C PHE A 62 8.57 11.89 -5.66
N GLN A 63 7.73 12.25 -6.62
CA GLN A 63 7.36 13.65 -6.90
C GLN A 63 8.59 14.57 -7.04
N GLY A 64 9.65 14.12 -7.72
CA GLY A 64 10.88 14.86 -7.93
C GLY A 64 11.81 14.94 -6.71
N LYS A 65 11.46 14.32 -5.58
CA LYS A 65 12.31 14.22 -4.39
C LYS A 65 12.94 12.82 -4.32
N ARG A 66 14.25 12.76 -4.12
CA ARG A 66 14.95 11.49 -3.90
C ARG A 66 14.61 10.91 -2.53
N ILE A 67 14.20 9.63 -2.46
CA ILE A 67 13.68 9.00 -1.24
C ILE A 67 14.39 7.70 -0.82
N ASP A 68 15.40 7.24 -1.54
CA ASP A 68 16.08 5.96 -1.25
C ASP A 68 16.82 5.92 0.11
N GLU A 69 17.11 7.09 0.68
CA GLU A 69 17.70 7.21 2.03
C GLU A 69 16.70 7.75 3.09
N VAL A 70 15.49 8.10 2.67
CA VAL A 70 14.47 8.66 3.56
C VAL A 70 13.87 7.55 4.44
N PRO A 71 13.69 7.76 5.76
CA PRO A 71 13.05 6.79 6.64
C PRO A 71 11.59 6.50 6.26
N ALA A 72 11.15 5.26 6.44
CA ALA A 72 9.81 4.81 6.03
C ALA A 72 8.66 5.69 6.59
N HIS A 73 8.77 6.14 7.85
CA HIS A 73 7.76 7.00 8.46
C HIS A 73 7.66 8.38 7.82
N GLU A 74 8.75 8.91 7.28
CA GLU A 74 8.75 10.17 6.53
C GLU A 74 8.20 9.97 5.11
N ILE A 75 8.48 8.82 4.47
CA ILE A 75 7.94 8.48 3.15
C ILE A 75 6.41 8.46 3.16
N VAL A 76 5.80 7.90 4.21
CA VAL A 76 4.33 7.93 4.39
C VAL A 76 3.82 9.38 4.45
N MET A 77 4.51 10.28 5.15
CA MET A 77 4.12 11.69 5.23
C MET A 77 4.26 12.44 3.89
N LEU A 78 5.09 11.94 2.96
CA LEU A 78 5.15 12.46 1.59
C LEU A 78 3.92 12.06 0.76
N GLY A 79 3.14 11.09 1.21
CA GLY A 79 1.94 10.59 0.54
C GLY A 79 2.12 9.26 -0.20
N LEU A 80 3.13 8.46 0.15
CA LEU A 80 3.33 7.13 -0.38
C LEU A 80 2.92 6.08 0.65
N ALA A 81 1.83 5.33 0.40
CA ALA A 81 1.37 4.27 1.27
C ALA A 81 1.67 2.89 0.70
N HIS A 82 1.93 1.93 1.57
CA HIS A 82 2.20 0.55 1.23
C HIS A 82 1.29 -0.39 2.04
N SER A 83 0.46 -1.17 1.35
CA SER A 83 -0.28 -2.30 1.92
C SER A 83 0.54 -3.57 1.66
N PRO A 84 1.25 -4.11 2.66
CA PRO A 84 2.16 -5.24 2.48
C PRO A 84 1.41 -6.56 2.34
N GLU A 85 2.11 -7.56 1.80
CA GLU A 85 1.67 -8.95 1.77
C GLU A 85 1.28 -9.45 3.17
N GLY A 86 0.27 -10.33 3.23
CA GLY A 86 -0.20 -10.93 4.47
C GLY A 86 -1.10 -10.02 5.29
N ARG A 87 -1.68 -8.96 4.67
CA ARG A 87 -2.70 -8.06 5.23
C ARG A 87 -2.20 -7.23 6.41
N ARG A 88 -1.38 -7.78 7.31
CA ARG A 88 -0.75 -7.13 8.47
C ARG A 88 -1.72 -6.28 9.30
N ILE A 89 -2.95 -6.77 9.49
CA ILE A 89 -3.93 -6.15 10.39
C ILE A 89 -3.55 -6.42 11.86
N PHE A 90 -4.11 -5.64 12.77
CA PHE A 90 -4.02 -5.87 14.21
C PHE A 90 -5.24 -6.67 14.67
N PRO A 91 -5.14 -7.99 14.85
CA PRO A 91 -6.32 -8.87 15.01
C PRO A 91 -7.09 -8.66 16.32
N ARG A 92 -6.43 -8.11 17.33
CA ARG A 92 -7.05 -7.82 18.64
C ARG A 92 -7.75 -6.46 18.69
N LEU A 93 -7.41 -5.56 17.77
CA LEU A 93 -8.07 -4.26 17.64
C LEU A 93 -9.37 -4.43 16.84
N SER A 94 -10.32 -3.54 17.07
CA SER A 94 -11.52 -3.44 16.25
C SER A 94 -11.18 -3.01 14.81
N VAL A 95 -12.13 -3.15 13.91
CA VAL A 95 -12.02 -2.69 12.53
C VAL A 95 -11.77 -1.19 12.48
N GLU A 96 -12.55 -0.40 13.24
CA GLU A 96 -12.40 1.06 13.31
C GLU A 96 -11.03 1.47 13.85
N GLU A 97 -10.54 0.84 14.93
CA GLU A 97 -9.21 1.12 15.46
C GLU A 97 -8.10 0.79 14.44
N ASN A 98 -8.24 -0.32 13.70
CA ASN A 98 -7.32 -0.63 12.60
C ASN A 98 -7.30 0.46 11.53
N LEU A 99 -8.47 0.98 11.12
CA LEU A 99 -8.56 2.07 10.16
C LEU A 99 -7.90 3.34 10.70
N LEU A 100 -8.23 3.74 11.92
CA LEU A 100 -7.68 4.95 12.56
C LEU A 100 -6.15 4.91 12.70
N LEU A 101 -5.54 3.74 12.90
CA LEU A 101 -4.09 3.59 12.86
C LEU A 101 -3.48 4.01 11.51
N GLY A 102 -4.22 3.88 10.40
CA GLY A 102 -3.77 4.36 9.09
C GLY A 102 -3.64 5.88 9.00
N ALA A 103 -4.36 6.62 9.86
CA ALA A 103 -4.28 8.08 9.98
C ALA A 103 -3.32 8.55 11.08
N PHE A 104 -2.49 7.67 11.66
CA PHE A 104 -1.62 7.99 12.80
C PHE A 104 -0.70 9.20 12.58
N SER A 105 -0.22 9.40 11.34
CA SER A 105 0.64 10.54 10.98
C SER A 105 -0.12 11.85 10.74
N ARG A 106 -1.45 11.87 10.90
CA ARG A 106 -2.34 12.99 10.60
C ARG A 106 -2.97 13.55 11.86
N SER A 107 -3.24 14.86 11.85
CA SER A 107 -3.94 15.58 12.93
C SER A 107 -5.03 16.53 12.40
N ASP A 108 -5.37 16.41 11.11
CA ASP A 108 -6.41 17.24 10.48
C ASP A 108 -7.83 16.79 10.83
N SER A 109 -8.81 17.67 10.61
CA SER A 109 -10.23 17.42 10.90
C SER A 109 -10.90 16.41 9.95
N GLY A 110 -10.27 16.07 8.81
CA GLY A 110 -10.84 15.21 7.78
C GLY A 110 -10.78 13.72 8.07
N ILE A 111 -10.18 13.28 9.20
CA ILE A 111 -10.04 11.85 9.55
C ILE A 111 -11.40 11.15 9.65
N LYS A 112 -12.43 11.85 10.17
CA LYS A 112 -13.80 11.28 10.26
C LYS A 112 -14.44 11.08 8.90
N ASP A 113 -14.24 12.00 7.99
CA ASP A 113 -14.77 11.92 6.63
C ASP A 113 -14.07 10.79 5.87
N ASP A 114 -12.76 10.61 6.04
CA ASP A 114 -12.02 9.50 5.44
C ASP A 114 -12.42 8.14 6.03
N LEU A 115 -12.74 8.09 7.31
CA LEU A 115 -13.28 6.89 7.94
C LEU A 115 -14.63 6.52 7.32
N GLN A 116 -15.52 7.52 7.11
CA GLN A 116 -16.78 7.29 6.41
C GLN A 116 -16.55 6.86 4.96
N ALA A 117 -15.63 7.49 4.24
CA ALA A 117 -15.27 7.10 2.88
C ALA A 117 -14.74 5.65 2.81
N ALA A 118 -13.99 5.20 3.82
CA ALA A 118 -13.55 3.81 3.92
C ALA A 118 -14.72 2.84 4.13
N TYR A 119 -15.75 3.24 4.89
CA TYR A 119 -16.98 2.47 5.06
C TYR A 119 -17.84 2.45 3.78
N ASP A 120 -17.91 3.56 3.07
CA ASP A 120 -18.63 3.64 1.79
C ASP A 120 -17.97 2.76 0.72
N LEU A 121 -16.64 2.71 0.70
CA LEU A 121 -15.86 1.86 -0.19
C LEU A 121 -15.97 0.37 0.17
N PHE A 122 -16.03 0.06 1.46
CA PHE A 122 -16.11 -1.28 2.02
C PHE A 122 -17.21 -1.37 3.09
N PRO A 123 -18.51 -1.46 2.73
CA PRO A 123 -19.62 -1.40 3.68
C PRO A 123 -19.52 -2.36 4.87
N ILE A 124 -18.98 -3.56 4.64
CA ILE A 124 -18.76 -4.55 5.69
C ILE A 124 -17.88 -4.04 6.83
N LEU A 125 -16.97 -3.11 6.57
CA LEU A 125 -16.12 -2.50 7.59
C LEU A 125 -16.94 -1.57 8.50
N GLY A 126 -17.89 -0.84 7.94
CA GLY A 126 -18.82 0.01 8.70
C GLY A 126 -19.82 -0.80 9.52
N GLU A 127 -20.44 -1.83 8.89
CA GLU A 127 -21.38 -2.74 9.55
C GLU A 127 -20.79 -3.43 10.79
N ARG A 128 -19.47 -3.69 10.77
CA ARG A 128 -18.75 -4.43 11.81
C ARG A 128 -17.62 -3.63 12.45
N ALA A 129 -17.75 -2.29 12.47
CA ALA A 129 -16.70 -1.37 12.89
C ALA A 129 -16.11 -1.66 14.29
N LYS A 130 -16.95 -2.11 15.22
CA LYS A 130 -16.55 -2.44 16.62
C LYS A 130 -16.10 -3.89 16.81
N GLN A 131 -16.20 -4.74 15.79
CA GLN A 131 -15.81 -6.14 15.86
C GLN A 131 -14.28 -6.29 15.83
N PRO A 132 -13.68 -7.22 16.60
CA PRO A 132 -12.25 -7.54 16.49
C PRO A 132 -11.87 -7.98 15.07
N ALA A 133 -10.87 -7.36 14.48
CA ALA A 133 -10.48 -7.58 13.08
C ALA A 133 -10.01 -9.03 12.80
N GLY A 134 -9.50 -9.72 13.82
CA GLY A 134 -9.08 -11.11 13.70
C GLY A 134 -10.20 -12.10 13.39
N THR A 135 -11.48 -11.71 13.60
CA THR A 135 -12.65 -12.54 13.30
C THR A 135 -13.12 -12.42 11.84
N PHE A 136 -12.50 -11.54 11.07
CA PHE A 136 -12.81 -11.32 9.67
C PHE A 136 -12.26 -12.43 8.78
N SER A 137 -13.00 -12.75 7.70
CA SER A 137 -12.50 -13.62 6.63
C SER A 137 -11.27 -13.02 5.95
N GLY A 138 -10.52 -13.82 5.23
CA GLY A 138 -9.34 -13.35 4.51
C GLY A 138 -9.60 -12.18 3.55
N GLY A 139 -10.74 -12.19 2.88
CA GLY A 139 -11.15 -11.10 1.99
C GLY A 139 -11.52 -9.82 2.74
N GLU A 140 -12.24 -9.94 3.86
CA GLU A 140 -12.60 -8.80 4.72
C GLU A 140 -11.34 -8.18 5.35
N GLN A 141 -10.37 -9.01 5.78
CA GLN A 141 -9.09 -8.53 6.27
C GLN A 141 -8.28 -7.79 5.19
N GLN A 142 -8.38 -8.23 3.92
CA GLN A 142 -7.73 -7.54 2.81
C GLN A 142 -8.36 -6.16 2.55
N MET A 143 -9.71 -6.08 2.57
CA MET A 143 -10.42 -4.81 2.49
C MET A 143 -10.02 -3.86 3.63
N LEU A 144 -9.91 -4.39 4.86
CA LEU A 144 -9.45 -3.62 6.01
C LEU A 144 -8.02 -3.11 5.84
N ALA A 145 -7.09 -3.93 5.33
CA ALA A 145 -5.71 -3.53 5.08
C ALA A 145 -5.63 -2.41 4.03
N MET A 146 -6.42 -2.49 2.97
CA MET A 146 -6.53 -1.42 1.95
C MET A 146 -7.16 -0.16 2.54
N GLY A 147 -8.29 -0.27 3.23
CA GLY A 147 -8.95 0.85 3.90
C GLY A 147 -8.00 1.57 4.85
N ARG A 148 -7.24 0.82 5.66
CA ARG A 148 -6.23 1.38 6.56
C ARG A 148 -5.15 2.16 5.80
N ALA A 149 -4.65 1.64 4.67
CA ALA A 149 -3.68 2.35 3.86
C ALA A 149 -4.25 3.66 3.28
N MET A 150 -5.53 3.68 2.91
CA MET A 150 -6.22 4.86 2.42
C MET A 150 -6.40 5.97 3.46
N MET A 151 -6.48 5.63 4.75
CA MET A 151 -6.60 6.61 5.84
C MET A 151 -5.44 7.60 5.92
N SER A 152 -4.28 7.30 5.32
CA SER A 152 -3.15 8.23 5.21
C SER A 152 -3.33 9.28 4.10
N ARG A 153 -4.42 9.25 3.31
CA ARG A 153 -4.64 10.04 2.08
C ARG A 153 -3.46 9.96 1.12
N PRO A 154 -3.12 8.75 0.64
CA PRO A 154 -1.94 8.59 -0.18
C PRO A 154 -2.15 9.17 -1.58
N LYS A 155 -1.09 9.76 -2.13
CA LYS A 155 -0.99 10.13 -3.54
C LYS A 155 -0.62 8.92 -4.41
N LEU A 156 0.19 8.02 -3.86
CA LEU A 156 0.56 6.74 -4.44
C LEU A 156 0.28 5.62 -3.43
N LEU A 157 -0.50 4.63 -3.85
CA LEU A 157 -0.79 3.43 -3.07
C LEU A 157 -0.12 2.20 -3.70
N MET A 158 0.76 1.56 -2.96
CA MET A 158 1.39 0.30 -3.35
C MET A 158 0.67 -0.87 -2.67
N LEU A 159 0.30 -1.88 -3.46
CA LEU A 159 -0.37 -3.10 -3.00
C LEU A 159 0.51 -4.31 -3.31
N ASP A 160 0.90 -5.06 -2.29
CA ASP A 160 1.72 -6.26 -2.42
C ASP A 160 0.83 -7.51 -2.36
N GLU A 161 0.72 -8.24 -3.48
CA GLU A 161 -0.10 -9.44 -3.65
C GLU A 161 -1.56 -9.29 -3.14
N PRO A 162 -2.30 -8.22 -3.54
CA PRO A 162 -3.59 -7.89 -2.93
C PRO A 162 -4.69 -8.93 -3.16
N SER A 163 -4.51 -9.83 -4.11
CA SER A 163 -5.48 -10.88 -4.47
C SER A 163 -5.11 -12.27 -3.94
N MET A 164 -3.94 -12.43 -3.29
CA MET A 164 -3.45 -13.73 -2.86
C MET A 164 -4.38 -14.40 -1.84
N GLY A 165 -4.76 -15.65 -2.12
CA GLY A 165 -5.63 -16.46 -1.22
C GLY A 165 -7.08 -15.97 -1.14
N LEU A 166 -7.54 -15.20 -2.13
CA LEU A 166 -8.92 -14.73 -2.22
C LEU A 166 -9.74 -15.57 -3.20
N SER A 167 -11.06 -15.64 -2.95
CA SER A 167 -12.00 -16.19 -3.93
C SER A 167 -12.07 -15.30 -5.18
N PRO A 168 -12.48 -15.83 -6.35
CA PRO A 168 -12.60 -15.05 -7.58
C PRO A 168 -13.50 -13.81 -7.41
N ILE A 169 -14.59 -13.92 -6.66
CA ILE A 169 -15.51 -12.80 -6.39
C ILE A 169 -14.79 -11.70 -5.58
N MET A 170 -14.03 -12.08 -4.56
CA MET A 170 -13.27 -11.13 -3.74
C MET A 170 -12.15 -10.47 -4.54
N MET A 171 -11.49 -11.22 -5.42
CA MET A 171 -10.49 -10.68 -6.34
C MET A 171 -11.09 -9.60 -7.25
N GLN A 172 -12.24 -9.88 -7.87
CA GLN A 172 -12.95 -8.88 -8.69
C GLN A 172 -13.31 -7.64 -7.90
N ARG A 173 -13.76 -7.79 -6.63
CA ARG A 173 -14.09 -6.66 -5.75
C ARG A 173 -12.85 -5.81 -5.45
N ILE A 174 -11.71 -6.41 -5.13
CA ILE A 174 -10.46 -5.69 -4.92
C ILE A 174 -10.03 -4.94 -6.19
N MET A 175 -10.11 -5.57 -7.37
CA MET A 175 -9.76 -4.92 -8.63
C MET A 175 -10.69 -3.77 -8.99
N SER A 176 -12.00 -3.90 -8.71
CA SER A 176 -12.94 -2.78 -8.89
C SER A 176 -12.64 -1.62 -7.93
N THR A 177 -12.24 -1.93 -6.70
CA THR A 177 -11.81 -0.92 -5.74
C THR A 177 -10.58 -0.15 -6.23
N VAL A 178 -9.56 -0.83 -6.77
CA VAL A 178 -8.37 -0.17 -7.35
C VAL A 178 -8.78 0.81 -8.45
N LYS A 179 -9.71 0.43 -9.35
CA LYS A 179 -10.24 1.33 -10.39
C LYS A 179 -10.98 2.53 -9.81
N THR A 180 -11.75 2.33 -8.75
CA THR A 180 -12.46 3.43 -8.06
C THR A 180 -11.45 4.41 -7.46
N LEU A 181 -10.42 3.92 -6.76
CA LEU A 181 -9.37 4.76 -6.18
C LEU A 181 -8.61 5.55 -7.26
N GLN A 182 -8.27 4.90 -8.38
CA GLN A 182 -7.65 5.57 -9.52
C GLN A 182 -8.54 6.71 -10.05
N SER A 183 -9.86 6.47 -10.22
CA SER A 183 -10.80 7.50 -10.70
C SER A 183 -10.95 8.67 -9.73
N GLN A 184 -10.62 8.47 -8.46
CA GLN A 184 -10.61 9.49 -7.41
C GLN A 184 -9.26 10.22 -7.30
N GLY A 185 -8.29 9.91 -8.18
CA GLY A 185 -6.99 10.58 -8.26
C GLY A 185 -5.87 9.94 -7.47
N THR A 186 -6.08 8.76 -6.86
CA THR A 186 -4.99 7.97 -6.27
C THR A 186 -4.22 7.24 -7.37
N THR A 187 -2.88 7.35 -7.36
CA THR A 187 -1.97 6.62 -8.25
C THR A 187 -1.68 5.26 -7.72
#